data_5f1b6985701eac313890cde38dae89e7
#
_entry.id   5f1b6985701eac313890cde38dae89e7
#
_cell.length_a   1.000
_cell.length_b   1.000
_cell.length_c   1.000
_cell.angle_alpha   90.00
_cell.angle_beta   90.00
_cell.angle_gamma   90.00
#
_symmetry.space_group_name_H-M   'P 1'
#
loop_
_entity.id
_entity.type
_entity.pdbx_description
1 polymer ?
#
loop_
_entity_poly.entity_id
_entity_poly.type
_entity_poly.pdbx_seq_one_letter_code
_entity_poly.pdbx_strand_id
1 'polypeptide(L)'
;MKPGQDLYDVTARILSGMRDILTRTQPDVLLVHGDTTTSMAVALAAFYQQIPVGHVEAGLRTHNIYSPWPEEMNRQITGRIATYHFSPTPLSRENLLREGIDKSRILVTGNTVIDALYAVVNKMKDDVPLQLSLEKELKAAGYDTGRLVTEEGRRLVLITGHRRENFGDGFLHICRAIKMLSEKYPDVDFVYPMHLNPNVRKPIKEIF
;
A
#
# COMPACT_ATOMS: atom_id res chain seq x y z
N MET A 1 -7.25 12.39 10.33
CA MET A 1 -5.96 12.44 11.04
C MET A 1 -5.64 13.91 11.32
N LYS A 2 -4.95 14.19 12.44
CA LYS A 2 -4.49 15.55 12.77
C LYS A 2 -3.00 15.66 12.43
N PRO A 3 -2.49 16.83 12.04
CA PRO A 3 -1.04 17.01 11.86
C PRO A 3 -0.27 16.70 13.14
N GLY A 4 0.91 16.08 13.02
CA GLY A 4 1.80 15.77 14.15
C GLY A 4 1.41 14.58 15.02
N GLN A 5 0.44 13.75 14.60
CA GLN A 5 0.10 12.51 15.32
C GLN A 5 1.22 11.48 15.20
N ASP A 6 1.57 10.85 16.32
CA ASP A 6 2.43 9.67 16.36
C ASP A 6 1.62 8.35 16.36
N LEU A 7 2.33 7.22 16.45
CA LEU A 7 1.67 5.90 16.45
C LEU A 7 0.85 5.66 17.73
N TYR A 8 1.26 6.24 18.85
CA TYR A 8 0.50 6.15 20.11
C TYR A 8 -0.84 6.86 19.98
N ASP A 9 -0.83 8.09 19.45
CA ASP A 9 -2.03 8.87 19.19
C ASP A 9 -3.00 8.15 18.26
N VAL A 10 -2.50 7.62 17.16
CA VAL A 10 -3.30 6.88 16.17
C VAL A 10 -3.94 5.65 16.81
N THR A 11 -3.14 4.83 17.50
CA THR A 11 -3.62 3.60 18.15
C THR A 11 -4.68 3.90 19.22
N ALA A 12 -4.40 4.83 20.14
CA ALA A 12 -5.30 5.17 21.23
C ALA A 12 -6.64 5.72 20.72
N ARG A 13 -6.62 6.58 19.71
CA ARG A 13 -7.83 7.18 19.13
C ARG A 13 -8.67 6.15 18.39
N ILE A 14 -8.05 5.23 17.65
CA ILE A 14 -8.77 4.17 16.95
C ILE A 14 -9.43 3.24 17.97
N LEU A 15 -8.70 2.76 18.97
CA LEU A 15 -9.24 1.89 19.99
C LEU A 15 -10.44 2.54 20.70
N SER A 16 -10.29 3.78 21.14
CA SER A 16 -11.37 4.51 21.84
C SER A 16 -12.56 4.78 20.92
N GLY A 17 -12.31 5.20 19.67
CA GLY A 17 -13.36 5.52 18.72
C GLY A 17 -14.13 4.28 18.22
N MET A 18 -13.47 3.13 18.11
CA MET A 18 -14.11 1.89 17.69
C MET A 18 -15.02 1.29 18.74
N ARG A 19 -14.81 1.59 20.03
CA ARG A 19 -15.66 1.09 21.11
C ARG A 19 -17.14 1.34 20.84
N ASP A 20 -17.49 2.59 20.65
CA ASP A 20 -18.90 3.01 20.48
C ASP A 20 -19.48 2.53 19.14
N ILE A 21 -18.64 2.51 18.09
CA ILE A 21 -19.05 2.01 16.77
C ILE A 21 -19.42 0.54 16.87
N LEU A 22 -18.53 -0.30 17.40
CA LEU A 22 -18.75 -1.74 17.50
C LEU A 22 -19.88 -2.08 18.48
N THR A 23 -20.00 -1.36 19.60
CA THR A 23 -21.12 -1.53 20.53
C THR A 23 -22.47 -1.26 19.87
N ARG A 24 -22.53 -0.25 19.00
CA ARG A 24 -23.77 0.11 18.30
C ARG A 24 -24.08 -0.80 17.12
N THR A 25 -23.07 -1.20 16.35
CA THR A 25 -23.26 -1.96 15.10
C THR A 25 -23.32 -3.47 15.32
N GLN A 26 -22.65 -3.97 16.35
CA GLN A 26 -22.57 -5.40 16.71
C GLN A 26 -22.41 -6.32 15.48
N PRO A 27 -21.37 -6.14 14.66
CA PRO A 27 -21.21 -6.94 13.45
C PRO A 27 -20.87 -8.40 13.80
N ASP A 28 -21.37 -9.34 13.00
CA ASP A 28 -21.05 -10.78 13.13
C ASP A 28 -19.57 -11.07 12.85
N VAL A 29 -18.96 -10.26 11.97
CA VAL A 29 -17.55 -10.34 11.61
C VAL A 29 -17.04 -8.95 11.23
N LEU A 30 -15.78 -8.66 11.59
CA LEU A 30 -15.09 -7.44 11.19
C LEU A 30 -13.95 -7.78 10.25
N LEU A 31 -13.88 -7.12 9.09
CA LEU A 31 -12.78 -7.30 8.15
C LEU A 31 -11.75 -6.17 8.31
N VAL A 32 -10.48 -6.56 8.38
CA VAL A 32 -9.33 -5.64 8.30
C VAL A 32 -8.46 -6.02 7.12
N HIS A 33 -7.82 -5.02 6.50
CA HIS A 33 -6.98 -5.23 5.31
C HIS A 33 -5.56 -4.73 5.55
N GLY A 34 -4.59 -5.57 5.20
CA GLY A 34 -3.17 -5.22 5.21
C GLY A 34 -2.59 -5.09 6.63
N ASP A 35 -1.63 -4.19 6.76
CA ASP A 35 -0.69 -4.15 7.88
C ASP A 35 -0.55 -2.78 8.55
N THR A 36 -1.47 -1.86 8.27
CA THR A 36 -1.43 -0.53 8.87
C THR A 36 -1.73 -0.59 10.38
N THR A 37 -1.24 0.40 11.11
CA THR A 37 -1.61 0.61 12.53
C THR A 37 -3.13 0.69 12.71
N THR A 38 -3.86 1.22 11.72
CA THR A 38 -5.32 1.24 11.73
C THR A 38 -5.89 -0.18 11.72
N SER A 39 -5.44 -1.03 10.81
CA SER A 39 -5.91 -2.42 10.70
C SER A 39 -5.68 -3.20 12.01
N MET A 40 -4.48 -3.07 12.57
CA MET A 40 -4.12 -3.70 13.85
C MET A 40 -4.97 -3.18 15.01
N ALA A 41 -5.12 -1.87 15.17
CA ALA A 41 -5.88 -1.28 16.28
C ALA A 41 -7.39 -1.57 16.18
N VAL A 42 -7.96 -1.60 14.97
CA VAL A 42 -9.36 -2.00 14.73
C VAL A 42 -9.56 -3.48 15.04
N ALA A 43 -8.64 -4.36 14.64
CA ALA A 43 -8.68 -5.79 14.99
C ALA A 43 -8.65 -6.00 16.51
N LEU A 44 -7.79 -5.26 17.22
CA LEU A 44 -7.70 -5.30 18.67
C LEU A 44 -8.99 -4.79 19.36
N ALA A 45 -9.60 -3.73 18.84
CA ALA A 45 -10.88 -3.23 19.34
C ALA A 45 -12.01 -4.26 19.17
N ALA A 46 -12.07 -4.95 18.03
CA ALA A 46 -13.03 -6.03 17.79
C ALA A 46 -12.81 -7.21 18.75
N PHE A 47 -11.57 -7.60 18.98
CA PHE A 47 -11.22 -8.65 19.93
C PHE A 47 -11.71 -8.34 21.36
N TYR A 48 -11.61 -7.10 21.82
CA TYR A 48 -12.12 -6.70 23.14
C TYR A 48 -13.64 -6.84 23.29
N GLN A 49 -14.37 -6.83 22.17
CA GLN A 49 -15.82 -7.07 22.15
C GLN A 49 -16.18 -8.48 21.67
N GLN A 50 -15.21 -9.38 21.58
CA GLN A 50 -15.39 -10.78 21.15
C GLN A 50 -15.98 -10.91 19.73
N ILE A 51 -15.76 -9.90 18.87
CA ILE A 51 -16.18 -9.91 17.48
C ILE A 51 -15.13 -10.64 16.65
N PRO A 52 -15.50 -11.69 15.88
CA PRO A 52 -14.57 -12.37 14.98
C PRO A 52 -13.94 -11.42 13.96
N VAL A 53 -12.64 -11.59 13.70
CA VAL A 53 -11.90 -10.76 12.76
C VAL A 53 -11.47 -11.58 11.55
N GLY A 54 -11.75 -11.09 10.34
CA GLY A 54 -11.17 -11.56 9.09
C GLY A 54 -10.04 -10.64 8.63
N HIS A 55 -8.86 -11.21 8.41
CA HIS A 55 -7.68 -10.47 7.95
C HIS A 55 -7.45 -10.71 6.46
N VAL A 56 -7.66 -9.69 5.65
CA VAL A 56 -7.37 -9.68 4.20
C VAL A 56 -5.91 -9.30 3.99
N GLU A 57 -5.20 -9.99 3.10
CA GLU A 57 -3.76 -9.90 2.87
C GLU A 57 -2.94 -10.50 4.03
N ALA A 58 -3.45 -11.56 4.64
CA ALA A 58 -2.85 -12.21 5.79
C ALA A 58 -1.61 -13.04 5.44
N GLY A 59 -0.65 -13.09 6.36
CA GLY A 59 0.49 -14.02 6.29
C GLY A 59 1.72 -13.52 5.53
N LEU A 60 1.75 -12.26 5.08
CA LEU A 60 2.99 -11.64 4.62
C LEU A 60 3.97 -11.50 5.78
N ARG A 61 5.23 -11.92 5.61
CA ARG A 61 6.28 -11.87 6.63
C ARG A 61 7.63 -11.50 6.04
N THR A 62 8.34 -10.64 6.75
CA THR A 62 9.76 -10.34 6.53
C THR A 62 10.65 -11.04 7.57
N HIS A 63 10.06 -11.52 8.66
CA HIS A 63 10.74 -12.08 9.83
C HIS A 63 11.67 -11.10 10.57
N ASN A 64 11.52 -9.80 10.30
CA ASN A 64 12.20 -8.73 11.01
C ASN A 64 11.15 -7.69 11.47
N ILE A 65 10.83 -7.69 12.76
CA ILE A 65 9.79 -6.82 13.35
C ILE A 65 10.05 -5.32 13.20
N TYR A 66 11.27 -4.95 12.82
CA TYR A 66 11.68 -3.57 12.56
C TYR A 66 11.78 -3.22 11.07
N SER A 67 11.45 -4.17 10.17
CA SER A 67 11.51 -3.92 8.72
C SER A 67 10.47 -4.74 7.93
N PRO A 68 9.47 -4.08 7.33
CA PRO A 68 9.09 -2.67 7.48
C PRO A 68 8.55 -2.38 8.88
N TRP A 69 8.78 -1.18 9.34
CA TRP A 69 8.34 -0.75 10.67
C TRP A 69 7.26 0.35 10.55
N PRO A 70 6.11 0.23 11.24
CA PRO A 70 5.69 -0.79 12.22
C PRO A 70 4.95 -1.98 11.59
N GLU A 71 4.91 -2.11 10.25
CA GLU A 71 4.02 -2.98 9.49
C GLU A 71 4.21 -4.46 9.84
N GLU A 72 5.45 -4.94 9.98
CA GLU A 72 5.68 -6.37 10.27
C GLU A 72 5.12 -6.78 11.64
N MET A 73 5.25 -5.93 12.65
CA MET A 73 4.66 -6.21 13.96
C MET A 73 3.12 -6.12 13.90
N ASN A 74 2.57 -5.17 13.16
CA ASN A 74 1.13 -5.06 12.95
C ASN A 74 0.55 -6.34 12.32
N ARG A 75 1.25 -6.94 11.33
CA ARG A 75 0.87 -8.21 10.70
C ARG A 75 0.82 -9.35 11.73
N GLN A 76 1.83 -9.44 12.59
CA GLN A 76 1.92 -10.50 13.60
C GLN A 76 0.83 -10.36 14.65
N ILE A 77 0.57 -9.15 15.17
CA ILE A 77 -0.49 -8.89 16.14
C ILE A 77 -1.85 -9.20 15.52
N THR A 78 -2.13 -8.68 14.32
CA THR A 78 -3.40 -8.93 13.61
C THR A 78 -3.56 -10.42 13.32
N GLY A 79 -2.51 -11.11 12.92
CA GLY A 79 -2.52 -12.55 12.66
C GLY A 79 -2.87 -13.40 13.89
N ARG A 80 -2.49 -12.96 15.10
CA ARG A 80 -2.88 -13.63 16.35
C ARG A 80 -4.34 -13.40 16.73
N ILE A 81 -4.86 -12.21 16.43
CA ILE A 81 -6.24 -11.83 16.76
C ILE A 81 -7.22 -12.45 15.78
N ALA A 82 -6.88 -12.50 14.50
CA ALA A 82 -7.80 -12.87 13.44
C ALA A 82 -8.32 -14.31 13.57
N THR A 83 -9.62 -14.47 13.34
CA THR A 83 -10.32 -15.75 13.26
C THR A 83 -10.17 -16.35 11.87
N TYR A 84 -10.24 -15.52 10.81
CA TYR A 84 -10.15 -15.93 9.41
C TYR A 84 -8.99 -15.20 8.73
N HIS A 85 -8.21 -15.93 7.93
CA HIS A 85 -7.04 -15.41 7.25
C HIS A 85 -7.20 -15.58 5.73
N PHE A 86 -7.27 -14.47 5.00
CA PHE A 86 -7.33 -14.46 3.54
C PHE A 86 -5.93 -14.15 3.01
N SER A 87 -5.19 -15.19 2.67
CA SER A 87 -3.78 -15.09 2.26
C SER A 87 -3.65 -14.81 0.77
N PRO A 88 -2.79 -13.87 0.36
CA PRO A 88 -2.61 -13.55 -1.06
C PRO A 88 -1.88 -14.66 -1.84
N THR A 89 -1.07 -15.47 -1.16
CA THR A 89 -0.24 -16.50 -1.81
C THR A 89 -0.12 -17.77 -0.98
N PRO A 90 0.26 -18.91 -1.59
CA PRO A 90 0.61 -20.11 -0.85
C PRO A 90 1.74 -19.88 0.18
N LEU A 91 2.75 -19.05 -0.13
CA LEU A 91 3.81 -18.71 0.81
C LEU A 91 3.28 -17.99 2.05
N SER A 92 2.36 -17.06 1.86
CA SER A 92 1.71 -16.35 2.98
C SER A 92 0.92 -17.32 3.88
N ARG A 93 0.25 -18.31 3.29
CA ARG A 93 -0.41 -19.38 4.01
C ARG A 93 0.59 -20.21 4.83
N GLU A 94 1.71 -20.60 4.22
CA GLU A 94 2.77 -21.37 4.91
C GLU A 94 3.35 -20.61 6.13
N ASN A 95 3.52 -19.29 6.03
CA ASN A 95 3.96 -18.47 7.15
C ASN A 95 2.99 -18.58 8.34
N LEU A 96 1.68 -18.51 8.09
CA LEU A 96 0.64 -18.64 9.13
C LEU A 96 0.63 -20.05 9.74
N LEU A 97 0.78 -21.10 8.92
CA LEU A 97 0.86 -22.47 9.41
C LEU A 97 2.08 -22.67 10.33
N ARG A 98 3.24 -22.13 9.98
CA ARG A 98 4.45 -22.17 10.81
C ARG A 98 4.27 -21.45 12.15
N GLU A 99 3.42 -20.45 12.20
CA GLU A 99 3.03 -19.73 13.42
C GLU A 99 1.94 -20.44 14.23
N GLY A 100 1.49 -21.62 13.80
CA GLY A 100 0.52 -22.44 14.49
C GLY A 100 -0.94 -22.04 14.27
N ILE A 101 -1.24 -21.28 13.22
CA ILE A 101 -2.62 -20.99 12.82
C ILE A 101 -3.23 -22.24 12.19
N ASP A 102 -4.44 -22.59 12.61
CA ASP A 102 -5.16 -23.75 12.08
C ASP A 102 -5.45 -23.59 10.58
N LYS A 103 -5.15 -24.64 9.81
CA LYS A 103 -5.35 -24.66 8.35
C LYS A 103 -6.79 -24.37 7.90
N SER A 104 -7.77 -24.73 8.73
CA SER A 104 -9.18 -24.49 8.45
C SER A 104 -9.58 -23.01 8.48
N ARG A 105 -8.74 -22.18 9.10
CA ARG A 105 -8.93 -20.73 9.21
C ARG A 105 -8.21 -19.93 8.12
N ILE A 106 -7.47 -20.61 7.22
CA ILE A 106 -6.63 -19.96 6.21
C ILE A 106 -7.15 -20.30 4.81
N LEU A 107 -7.54 -19.27 4.06
CA LEU A 107 -7.89 -19.37 2.65
C LEU A 107 -6.88 -18.61 1.79
N VAL A 108 -6.42 -19.23 0.71
CA VAL A 108 -5.61 -18.53 -0.30
C VAL A 108 -6.58 -17.91 -1.32
N THR A 109 -6.67 -16.59 -1.30
CA THR A 109 -7.67 -15.84 -2.08
C THR A 109 -7.07 -15.02 -3.23
N GLY A 110 -5.74 -14.99 -3.35
CA GLY A 110 -5.06 -14.08 -4.26
C GLY A 110 -4.84 -12.68 -3.66
N ASN A 111 -4.21 -11.82 -4.45
CA ASN A 111 -3.91 -10.45 -4.04
C ASN A 111 -4.96 -9.49 -4.57
N THR A 112 -5.76 -8.90 -3.70
CA THR A 112 -6.84 -7.95 -4.02
C THR A 112 -6.36 -6.70 -4.79
N VAL A 113 -5.07 -6.35 -4.71
CA VAL A 113 -4.49 -5.25 -5.48
C VAL A 113 -4.57 -5.51 -6.98
N ILE A 114 -4.43 -6.77 -7.40
CA ILE A 114 -4.54 -7.16 -8.83
C ILE A 114 -5.96 -6.93 -9.33
N ASP A 115 -6.97 -7.35 -8.55
CA ASP A 115 -8.37 -7.16 -8.91
C ASP A 115 -8.73 -5.66 -8.96
N ALA A 116 -8.26 -4.89 -7.98
CA ALA A 116 -8.44 -3.44 -7.94
C ALA A 116 -7.80 -2.75 -9.16
N LEU A 117 -6.59 -3.17 -9.56
CA LEU A 117 -5.93 -2.66 -10.76
C LEU A 117 -6.75 -2.95 -12.02
N TYR A 118 -7.20 -4.19 -12.19
CA TYR A 118 -8.03 -4.57 -13.34
C TYR A 118 -9.36 -3.81 -13.37
N ALA A 119 -10.00 -3.61 -12.22
CA ALA A 119 -11.23 -2.81 -12.13
C ALA A 119 -11.01 -1.38 -12.63
N VAL A 120 -9.91 -0.74 -12.24
CA VAL A 120 -9.55 0.61 -12.70
C VAL A 120 -9.22 0.62 -14.20
N VAL A 121 -8.41 -0.33 -14.68
CA VAL A 121 -8.04 -0.45 -16.10
C VAL A 121 -9.28 -0.65 -16.97
N ASN A 122 -10.20 -1.53 -16.56
CA ASN A 122 -11.43 -1.77 -17.31
C ASN A 122 -12.32 -0.52 -17.31
N LYS A 123 -12.51 0.13 -16.15
CA LYS A 123 -13.24 1.41 -16.09
C LYS A 123 -12.63 2.46 -17.04
N MET A 124 -11.30 2.57 -17.09
CA MET A 124 -10.64 3.49 -18.00
C MET A 124 -10.84 3.14 -19.48
N LYS A 125 -10.88 1.84 -19.83
CA LYS A 125 -11.11 1.40 -21.22
C LYS A 125 -12.50 1.72 -21.72
N ASP A 126 -13.50 1.64 -20.85
CA ASP A 126 -14.91 1.77 -21.20
C ASP A 126 -15.43 3.21 -21.09
N ASP A 127 -14.66 4.13 -20.50
CA ASP A 127 -15.05 5.52 -20.20
C ASP A 127 -14.13 6.52 -20.94
N VAL A 128 -14.48 6.81 -22.21
CA VAL A 128 -13.73 7.78 -23.03
C VAL A 128 -13.66 9.18 -22.40
N PRO A 129 -14.74 9.74 -21.82
CA PRO A 129 -14.64 11.01 -21.08
C PRO A 129 -13.62 10.99 -19.96
N LEU A 130 -13.53 9.88 -19.20
CA LEU A 130 -12.53 9.71 -18.14
C LEU A 130 -11.11 9.69 -18.72
N GLN A 131 -10.87 8.96 -19.80
CA GLN A 131 -9.56 8.92 -20.47
C GLN A 131 -9.09 10.32 -20.86
N LEU A 132 -9.93 11.08 -21.55
CA LEU A 132 -9.64 12.46 -21.98
C LEU A 132 -9.36 13.39 -20.78
N SER A 133 -10.11 13.23 -19.67
CA SER A 133 -9.87 13.99 -18.45
C SER A 133 -8.49 13.69 -17.85
N LEU A 134 -8.13 12.40 -17.76
CA LEU A 134 -6.84 11.96 -17.22
C LEU A 134 -5.66 12.42 -18.09
N GLU A 135 -5.79 12.34 -19.42
CA GLU A 135 -4.79 12.85 -20.36
C GLU A 135 -4.58 14.36 -20.18
N LYS A 136 -5.66 15.11 -20.03
CA LYS A 136 -5.61 16.55 -19.77
C LYS A 136 -4.91 16.87 -18.45
N GLU A 137 -5.20 16.11 -17.39
CA GLU A 137 -4.56 16.26 -16.08
C GLU A 137 -3.06 15.95 -16.15
N LEU A 138 -2.67 14.85 -16.80
CA LEU A 138 -1.26 14.48 -17.00
C LEU A 138 -0.52 15.54 -17.81
N LYS A 139 -1.14 16.06 -18.88
CA LYS A 139 -0.56 17.14 -19.68
C LYS A 139 -0.39 18.43 -18.87
N ALA A 140 -1.37 18.79 -18.04
CA ALA A 140 -1.26 19.93 -17.13
C ALA A 140 -0.19 19.73 -16.06
N ALA A 141 0.07 18.48 -15.65
CA ALA A 141 1.16 18.12 -14.74
C ALA A 141 2.55 18.05 -15.43
N GLY A 142 2.62 18.29 -16.74
CA GLY A 142 3.88 18.34 -17.51
C GLY A 142 4.20 17.08 -18.31
N TYR A 143 3.29 16.11 -18.38
CA TYR A 143 3.50 14.88 -19.16
C TYR A 143 2.46 14.69 -20.25
N ASP A 144 2.89 14.71 -21.52
CA ASP A 144 2.06 14.48 -22.69
C ASP A 144 2.09 12.98 -23.10
N THR A 145 1.01 12.27 -22.80
CA THR A 145 0.85 10.86 -23.12
C THR A 145 0.82 10.56 -24.61
N GLY A 146 0.50 11.55 -25.46
CA GLY A 146 0.55 11.44 -26.92
C GLY A 146 1.93 11.03 -27.46
N ARG A 147 3.01 11.28 -26.69
CA ARG A 147 4.38 10.86 -27.04
C ARG A 147 4.58 9.34 -27.06
N LEU A 148 3.70 8.58 -26.41
CA LEU A 148 3.80 7.10 -26.36
C LEU A 148 3.13 6.42 -27.57
N VAL A 149 2.31 7.16 -28.32
CA VAL A 149 1.42 6.62 -29.39
C VAL A 149 1.95 6.90 -30.80
N THR A 150 3.11 7.55 -30.93
CA THR A 150 3.75 7.82 -32.23
C THR A 150 4.36 6.56 -32.84
N GLU A 151 4.54 6.49 -34.16
CA GLU A 151 5.16 5.36 -34.87
C GLU A 151 6.57 5.01 -34.33
N GLU A 152 7.29 6.02 -33.84
CA GLU A 152 8.57 5.88 -33.13
C GLU A 152 8.36 5.87 -31.59
N GLY A 153 7.22 5.38 -31.10
CA GLY A 153 6.74 5.49 -29.74
C GLY A 153 7.84 5.44 -28.68
N ARG A 154 7.91 6.48 -27.86
CA ARG A 154 8.90 6.54 -26.76
C ARG A 154 8.61 5.45 -25.73
N ARG A 155 9.66 4.84 -25.23
CA ARG A 155 9.53 3.88 -24.12
C ARG A 155 9.28 4.63 -22.82
N LEU A 156 8.44 4.08 -21.95
CA LEU A 156 8.09 4.64 -20.65
C LEU A 156 8.69 3.79 -19.53
N VAL A 157 9.36 4.44 -18.59
CA VAL A 157 9.72 3.89 -17.29
C VAL A 157 8.91 4.62 -16.22
N LEU A 158 7.92 3.93 -15.66
CA LEU A 158 7.16 4.43 -14.52
C LEU A 158 7.91 4.12 -13.22
N ILE A 159 8.20 5.15 -12.44
CA ILE A 159 8.94 5.04 -11.19
C ILE A 159 7.99 5.19 -10.03
N THR A 160 8.03 4.25 -9.07
CA THR A 160 7.36 4.37 -7.78
C THR A 160 8.36 4.13 -6.66
N GLY A 161 8.38 4.98 -5.65
CA GLY A 161 9.30 4.80 -4.54
C GLY A 161 9.17 5.93 -3.52
N HIS A 162 8.81 5.56 -2.30
CA HIS A 162 8.69 6.51 -1.19
C HIS A 162 8.81 5.82 0.17
N ARG A 163 9.43 4.63 0.21
CA ARG A 163 9.56 3.86 1.45
C ARG A 163 10.50 4.57 2.41
N ARG A 164 10.08 4.67 3.68
CA ARG A 164 10.82 5.37 4.74
C ARG A 164 12.20 4.79 5.00
N GLU A 165 12.36 3.48 4.80
CA GLU A 165 13.62 2.75 4.92
C GLU A 165 14.73 3.28 4.00
N ASN A 166 14.34 3.88 2.88
CA ASN A 166 15.27 4.43 1.89
C ASN A 166 15.55 5.92 2.08
N PHE A 167 14.93 6.60 3.06
CA PHE A 167 15.18 8.03 3.26
C PHE A 167 16.63 8.30 3.67
N GLY A 168 17.14 9.48 3.30
CA GLY A 168 18.54 9.85 3.45
C GLY A 168 19.38 9.45 2.22
N ASP A 169 20.59 8.97 2.45
CA ASP A 169 21.57 8.69 1.38
C ASP A 169 21.08 7.64 0.38
N GLY A 170 20.33 6.63 0.83
CA GLY A 170 19.76 5.61 -0.06
C GLY A 170 18.85 6.21 -1.12
N PHE A 171 17.98 7.15 -0.73
CA PHE A 171 17.08 7.80 -1.66
C PHE A 171 17.81 8.76 -2.62
N LEU A 172 18.85 9.45 -2.14
CA LEU A 172 19.71 10.28 -2.97
C LEU A 172 20.43 9.44 -4.04
N HIS A 173 20.91 8.24 -3.70
CA HIS A 173 21.54 7.33 -4.66
C HIS A 173 20.54 6.86 -5.73
N ILE A 174 19.30 6.56 -5.34
CA ILE A 174 18.23 6.20 -6.29
C ILE A 174 17.97 7.38 -7.26
N CYS A 175 17.82 8.61 -6.74
CA CYS A 175 17.58 9.78 -7.57
C CYS A 175 18.74 10.04 -8.55
N ARG A 176 20.00 9.91 -8.09
CA ARG A 176 21.18 10.05 -8.97
C ARG A 176 21.22 8.97 -10.06
N ALA A 177 20.91 7.72 -9.70
CA ALA A 177 20.84 6.64 -10.68
C ALA A 177 19.78 6.88 -11.75
N ILE A 178 18.58 7.37 -11.35
CA ILE A 178 17.52 7.73 -12.29
C ILE A 178 17.98 8.85 -13.21
N LYS A 179 18.64 9.90 -12.67
CA LYS A 179 19.19 11.00 -13.48
C LYS A 179 20.19 10.50 -14.50
N MET A 180 21.18 9.72 -14.07
CA MET A 180 22.17 9.12 -14.98
C MET A 180 21.52 8.26 -16.08
N LEU A 181 20.47 7.51 -15.74
CA LEU A 181 19.74 6.70 -16.74
C LEU A 181 18.96 7.59 -17.71
N SER A 182 18.31 8.66 -17.25
CA SER A 182 17.59 9.59 -18.12
C SER A 182 18.52 10.33 -19.09
N GLU A 183 19.72 10.67 -18.66
CA GLU A 183 20.76 11.27 -19.50
C GLU A 183 21.32 10.25 -20.52
N LYS A 184 21.49 8.99 -20.12
CA LYS A 184 22.01 7.91 -20.98
C LYS A 184 21.00 7.43 -22.03
N TYR A 185 19.71 7.52 -21.73
CA TYR A 185 18.62 7.02 -22.59
C TYR A 185 17.65 8.15 -22.93
N PRO A 186 18.00 9.09 -23.81
CA PRO A 186 17.18 10.26 -24.11
C PRO A 186 15.89 9.90 -24.90
N ASP A 187 15.80 8.69 -25.43
CA ASP A 187 14.63 8.11 -26.10
C ASP A 187 13.62 7.49 -25.12
N VAL A 188 13.91 7.48 -23.83
CA VAL A 188 13.06 6.91 -22.78
C VAL A 188 12.49 8.02 -21.92
N ASP A 189 11.18 7.96 -21.67
CA ASP A 189 10.52 8.84 -20.70
C ASP A 189 10.55 8.20 -19.31
N PHE A 190 11.10 8.92 -18.33
CA PHE A 190 11.12 8.53 -16.93
C PHE A 190 10.06 9.34 -16.18
N VAL A 191 8.96 8.69 -15.79
CA VAL A 191 7.83 9.36 -15.12
C VAL A 191 7.74 8.93 -13.67
N TYR A 192 7.81 9.90 -12.78
CA TYR A 192 7.79 9.66 -11.33
C TYR A 192 6.64 10.43 -10.67
N PRO A 193 5.48 9.78 -10.39
CA PRO A 193 4.44 10.35 -9.55
C PRO A 193 4.97 10.54 -8.12
N MET A 194 5.35 11.76 -7.80
CA MET A 194 5.99 12.06 -6.51
C MET A 194 5.00 12.07 -5.35
N HIS A 195 5.33 11.33 -4.30
CA HIS A 195 4.62 11.44 -3.03
C HIS A 195 4.79 12.84 -2.43
N LEU A 196 3.73 13.39 -1.81
CA LEU A 196 3.73 14.76 -1.26
C LEU A 196 4.61 14.96 -0.03
N ASN A 197 5.18 13.88 0.53
CA ASN A 197 6.08 13.95 1.69
C ASN A 197 7.32 14.80 1.37
N PRO A 198 7.66 15.80 2.20
CA PRO A 198 8.84 16.62 2.01
C PRO A 198 10.15 15.84 1.88
N ASN A 199 10.27 14.69 2.60
CA ASN A 199 11.44 13.81 2.52
C ASN A 199 11.62 13.13 1.16
N VAL A 200 10.58 13.10 0.33
CA VAL A 200 10.63 12.65 -1.06
C VAL A 200 10.85 13.83 -2.00
N ARG A 201 10.08 14.91 -1.82
CA ARG A 201 10.07 16.03 -2.76
C ARG A 201 11.38 16.85 -2.74
N LYS A 202 11.97 17.04 -1.55
CA LYS A 202 13.17 17.87 -1.42
C LYS A 202 14.36 17.28 -2.18
N PRO A 203 14.78 16.01 -1.98
CA PRO A 203 15.87 15.39 -2.73
C PRO A 203 15.64 15.37 -4.25
N ILE A 204 14.40 15.10 -4.68
CA ILE A 204 14.08 15.10 -6.11
C ILE A 204 14.29 16.47 -6.72
N LYS A 205 13.79 17.55 -6.09
CA LYS A 205 13.95 18.92 -6.58
C LYS A 205 15.41 19.42 -6.54
N GLU A 206 16.27 18.84 -5.71
CA GLU A 206 17.69 19.19 -5.64
C GLU A 206 18.52 18.48 -6.72
N ILE A 207 18.04 17.33 -7.22
CA ILE A 207 18.79 16.51 -8.19
C ILE A 207 18.31 16.72 -9.63
N PHE A 208 17.01 16.93 -9.83
CA PHE A 208 16.35 17.15 -11.12
C PHE A 208 15.93 18.60 -11.32
#